data_b2f260ee7b138f811c7e57f939e10ddb
#
_entry.id   b2f260ee7b138f811c7e57f939e10ddb
#
_cell.length_a   1.000
_cell.length_b   1.000
_cell.length_c   1.000
_cell.angle_alpha   90.00
_cell.angle_beta   90.00
_cell.angle_gamma   90.00
#
_symmetry.space_group_name_H-M   'P 1'
#
loop_
_entity.id
_entity.type
_entity.pdbx_description
1 polymer ?
#
loop_
_entity_poly.entity_id
_entity_poly.type
_entity_poly.pdbx_seq_one_letter_code
_entity_poly.pdbx_strand_id
1 'polypeptide(L)' 'TGKKPIEFIRTIRMKRAQQLLTESQMQVSEIAYTLGYNSPKVFSKHFKDEFNISPSEFIRQQAE' A
#
# COMPACT_ATOMS: atom_id res chain seq x y z
N THR A 1 -18.42 -8.06 -8.17
CA THR A 1 -18.49 -9.51 -8.05
C THR A 1 -17.42 -10.16 -8.88
N GLY A 2 -17.15 -11.41 -8.61
CA GLY A 2 -16.12 -12.14 -9.32
C GLY A 2 -14.75 -12.09 -8.68
N LYS A 3 -14.54 -11.22 -7.71
CA LYS A 3 -13.27 -11.18 -7.01
C LYS A 3 -13.24 -12.24 -5.93
N LYS A 4 -12.10 -12.89 -5.83
CA LYS A 4 -11.91 -13.88 -4.78
C LYS A 4 -11.75 -13.17 -3.43
N PRO A 5 -12.08 -13.85 -2.29
CA PRO A 5 -11.95 -13.22 -0.98
C PRO A 5 -10.55 -12.68 -0.70
N ILE A 6 -9.52 -13.37 -1.15
CA ILE A 6 -8.14 -12.93 -0.95
C ILE A 6 -7.90 -11.60 -1.67
N GLU A 7 -8.39 -11.48 -2.89
CA GLU A 7 -8.21 -10.25 -3.66
C GLU A 7 -8.97 -9.10 -3.03
N PHE A 8 -10.13 -9.38 -2.46
CA PHE A 8 -10.92 -8.36 -1.80
C PHE A 8 -10.17 -7.81 -0.58
N ILE A 9 -9.61 -8.71 0.24
CA ILE A 9 -8.86 -8.31 1.42
C ILE A 9 -7.64 -7.49 1.01
N ARG A 10 -6.94 -7.91 -0.03
CA ARG A 10 -5.78 -7.19 -0.51
C ARG A 10 -6.14 -5.79 -1.00
N THR A 11 -7.26 -5.67 -1.68
CA THR A 11 -7.72 -4.38 -2.17
C THR A 11 -7.99 -3.43 -1.01
N ILE A 12 -8.61 -3.93 0.06
CA ILE A 12 -8.88 -3.12 1.25
C ILE A 12 -7.57 -2.66 1.88
N ARG A 13 -6.60 -3.56 2.00
CA ARG A 13 -5.29 -3.20 2.56
C ARG A 13 -4.60 -2.15 1.73
N MET A 14 -4.67 -2.27 0.43
CA MET A 14 -4.01 -1.30 -0.44
C MET A 14 -4.67 0.06 -0.38
N LYS A 15 -5.98 0.10 -0.26
CA LYS A 15 -6.69 1.37 -0.07
C LYS A 15 -6.29 2.02 1.25
N ARG A 16 -6.16 1.22 2.30
CA ARG A 16 -5.71 1.73 3.58
C ARG A 16 -4.28 2.25 3.49
N ALA A 17 -3.43 1.53 2.76
CA ALA A 17 -2.06 1.97 2.55
C ALA A 17 -2.02 3.31 1.85
N GLN A 18 -2.81 3.47 0.81
CA GLN A 18 -2.88 4.72 0.07
C GLN A 18 -3.31 5.86 0.99
N GLN A 19 -4.29 5.61 1.83
CA GLN A 19 -4.75 6.59 2.78
C GLN A 19 -3.65 6.99 3.77
N LEU A 20 -2.95 6.00 4.31
CA LEU A 20 -1.86 6.27 5.26
C LEU A 20 -0.72 7.04 4.59
N LEU A 21 -0.42 6.73 3.35
CA LEU A 21 0.62 7.43 2.63
C LEU A 21 0.23 8.89 2.35
N THR A 22 -1.05 9.15 2.21
CA THR A 22 -1.54 10.48 1.90
C THR A 22 -1.73 11.32 3.16
N GLU A 23 -2.31 10.72 4.21
CA GLU A 23 -2.76 11.47 5.38
C GLU A 23 -1.79 11.46 6.55
N SER A 24 -0.89 10.50 6.59
CA SER A 24 0.04 10.42 7.71
C SER A 24 1.47 10.58 7.19
N GLN A 25 2.39 10.82 8.12
CA GLN A 25 3.79 10.95 7.77
C GLN A 25 4.56 9.68 8.09
N MET A 26 3.86 8.57 8.17
CA MET A 26 4.50 7.29 8.41
C MET A 26 5.39 6.89 7.24
N GLN A 27 6.49 6.25 7.57
CA GLN A 27 7.36 5.73 6.53
C GLN A 27 6.75 4.49 5.89
N VAL A 28 7.19 4.17 4.68
CA VAL A 28 6.67 3.01 3.97
C VAL A 28 6.81 1.74 4.80
N SER A 29 7.96 1.55 5.45
CA SER A 29 8.16 0.36 6.28
C SER A 29 7.18 0.30 7.44
N GLU A 30 6.92 1.43 8.07
CA GLU A 30 5.97 1.46 9.17
C GLU A 30 4.56 1.10 8.70
N ILE A 31 4.17 1.62 7.56
CA ILE A 31 2.86 1.33 6.99
C ILE A 31 2.75 -0.16 6.68
N ALA A 32 3.80 -0.75 6.12
CA ALA A 32 3.81 -2.17 5.81
C ALA A 32 3.55 -3.00 7.06
N TYR A 33 4.27 -2.72 8.14
CA TYR A 33 4.07 -3.48 9.37
C TYR A 33 2.71 -3.21 10.00
N THR A 34 2.24 -1.99 9.92
CA THR A 34 0.91 -1.64 10.43
C THR A 34 -0.19 -2.44 9.73
N LEU A 35 -0.01 -2.68 8.44
CA LEU A 35 -1.00 -3.43 7.67
C LEU A 35 -0.84 -4.94 7.78
N GLY A 36 0.16 -5.40 8.53
CA GLY A 36 0.34 -6.82 8.77
C GLY A 36 1.31 -7.51 7.83
N TYR A 37 2.06 -6.77 7.05
CA TYR A 37 3.08 -7.37 6.20
C TYR A 37 4.32 -7.70 7.02
N ASN A 38 4.98 -8.79 6.65
CA ASN A 38 6.21 -9.19 7.31
C ASN A 38 7.43 -8.40 6.82
N SER A 39 7.31 -7.78 5.67
CA SER A 39 8.43 -7.10 5.05
C SER A 39 7.94 -5.95 4.20
N PRO A 40 8.60 -4.80 4.29
CA PRO A 40 8.26 -3.66 3.42
C PRO A 40 8.42 -4.00 1.94
N LYS A 41 9.33 -4.89 1.63
CA LYS A 41 9.57 -5.28 0.25
C LYS A 41 8.34 -5.96 -0.35
N VAL A 42 7.72 -6.86 0.41
CA VAL A 42 6.50 -7.54 -0.03
C VAL A 42 5.36 -6.53 -0.18
N PHE A 43 5.23 -5.63 0.78
CA PHE A 43 4.22 -4.60 0.71
C PHE A 43 4.40 -3.74 -0.55
N SER A 44 5.62 -3.31 -0.82
CA SER A 44 5.91 -2.48 -1.98
C SER A 44 5.55 -3.19 -3.28
N LYS A 45 5.81 -4.48 -3.34
CA LYS A 45 5.49 -5.26 -4.52
C LYS A 45 3.98 -5.30 -4.74
N HIS A 46 3.23 -5.56 -3.67
CA HIS A 46 1.77 -5.61 -3.78
C HIS A 46 1.20 -4.24 -4.14
N PHE A 47 1.75 -3.19 -3.56
CA PHE A 47 1.31 -1.84 -3.86
C PHE A 47 1.51 -1.52 -5.34
N LYS A 48 2.68 -1.84 -5.86
CA LYS A 48 2.98 -1.58 -7.26
C LYS A 48 2.08 -2.40 -8.18
N ASP A 49 1.79 -3.65 -7.79
CA ASP A 49 0.89 -4.49 -8.57
C ASP A 49 -0.52 -3.91 -8.62
N GLU A 50 -0.94 -3.28 -7.53
CA GLU A 50 -2.30 -2.76 -7.44
C GLU A 50 -2.44 -1.39 -8.10
N PHE A 51 -1.46 -0.52 -7.93
CA PHE A 51 -1.56 0.87 -8.37
C PHE A 51 -0.60 1.22 -9.51
N ASN A 52 0.24 0.30 -9.94
CA ASN A 52 1.20 0.48 -11.04
C ASN A 52 2.31 1.47 -10.73
N ILE A 53 2.42 1.91 -9.49
CA ILE A 53 3.55 2.74 -9.04
C ILE A 53 3.97 2.26 -7.66
N SER A 54 5.24 2.51 -7.32
CA SER A 54 5.74 2.13 -6.01
C SER A 54 5.24 3.09 -4.94
N PRO A 55 5.21 2.65 -3.67
CA PRO A 55 4.83 3.56 -2.59
C PRO A 55 5.70 4.81 -2.53
N SER A 56 6.98 4.67 -2.79
CA SER A 56 7.88 5.82 -2.77
C SER A 56 7.52 6.83 -3.85
N GLU A 57 7.20 6.36 -5.03
CA GLU A 57 6.78 7.25 -6.10
C GLU A 57 5.44 7.90 -5.80
N PHE A 58 4.56 7.14 -5.17
CA PHE A 58 3.27 7.69 -4.77
C PHE A 58 3.45 8.86 -3.83
N ILE A 59 4.33 8.70 -2.83
CA ILE A 59 4.63 9.78 -1.89
C ILE A 59 5.21 10.98 -2.61
N ARG A 60 6.12 10.73 -3.55
CA ARG A 60 6.76 11.81 -4.30
C ARG A 60 5.73 12.62 -5.08
N GLN A 61 4.76 11.94 -5.67
CA GLN A 61 3.70 12.63 -6.42
C GLN A 61 2.84 13.48 -5.50
N GLN A 62 2.60 12.99 -4.29
CA GLN A 62 1.79 13.74 -3.33
C GLN A 62 2.52 14.96 -2.79
N ALA A 63 3.85 14.91 -2.73
CA ALA A 63 4.64 15.99 -2.18
C ALA A 63 4.65 17.22 -3.07
N GLU A 64 4.27 17.08 -4.30
CA GLU A 64 4.19 18.20 -5.21
C GLU A 64 2.81 18.81 -5.18
#